data_ec9c4298f9f28c27228e92d389722564
#
_entry.id   ec9c4298f9f28c27228e92d389722564
#
_cell.length_a   1.000
_cell.length_b   1.000
_cell.length_c   1.000
_cell.angle_alpha   90.00
_cell.angle_beta   90.00
_cell.angle_gamma   90.00
#
_symmetry.space_group_name_H-M   'P 1'
#
loop_
_entity.id
_entity.type
_entity.pdbx_description
1 polymer ?
#
loop_
_entity_poly.entity_id
_entity_poly.type
_entity_poly.pdbx_seq_one_letter_code
_entity_poly.pdbx_strand_id
1 'polypeptide(L)'
;MQEALAFFIGSESLLVGTIIPFLFVLTVVVFVHEMGHYLVGRWCGIGASAFSIGFGPELIGFTDKHGTRWKLSAIPLGGYAKFLGDESATSSPVGVDNSNLSAEEQSRAFHTQPVWKRAATVFAGPAFNIILTVVIFSVFFALYGRQIADPLVAGVQPGSPAAEAGFEPGDRFISVEGQKITTFSDVQRIVSGRSGDELDFTVERGGKMVDLKATPALVERTDPLGNKVKMGAIGVETTQAVGNFRRIEYGPLESVGQAIVETGHIISRTGEFFQRFAVGREDKCQLGGPVKIANMAGKAASQGFDWLIQLTAMLSIGIGLLNLFPLPPLDGGHLVFYAVEAIKGSPVSVGAQEIFYRVGFLVVMGFMGFVLFNDLFAC
;
A
#
# COMPACT_ATOMS: atom_id res chain seq x y z
N MET A 1 7.08 41.67 14.24
CA MET A 1 6.59 41.67 12.83
C MET A 1 7.31 40.66 11.99
N GLN A 2 8.66 40.48 12.06
CA GLN A 2 9.40 39.43 11.35
C GLN A 2 9.07 38.01 11.81
N GLU A 3 8.87 37.76 13.11
CA GLU A 3 8.48 36.44 13.65
C GLU A 3 7.07 36.04 13.24
N ALA A 4 6.11 37.00 13.21
CA ALA A 4 4.77 36.74 12.71
C ALA A 4 4.74 36.45 11.20
N LEU A 5 5.58 37.13 10.43
CA LEU A 5 5.72 36.87 8.98
C LEU A 5 6.38 35.50 8.71
N ALA A 6 7.38 35.12 9.50
CA ALA A 6 8.02 33.79 9.42
C ALA A 6 7.04 32.66 9.79
N PHE A 7 6.17 32.88 10.79
CA PHE A 7 5.11 31.95 11.13
C PHE A 7 4.06 31.81 10.00
N PHE A 8 3.65 32.92 9.37
CA PHE A 8 2.72 32.90 8.24
C PHE A 8 3.32 32.22 7.01
N ILE A 9 4.56 32.54 6.64
CA ILE A 9 5.27 31.89 5.51
C ILE A 9 5.51 30.41 5.83
N GLY A 10 5.86 30.05 7.07
CA GLY A 10 5.99 28.66 7.52
C GLY A 10 4.66 27.89 7.46
N SER A 11 3.54 28.53 7.84
CA SER A 11 2.20 27.89 7.80
C SER A 11 1.69 27.72 6.37
N GLU A 12 1.92 28.67 5.46
CA GLU A 12 1.58 28.53 4.04
C GLU A 12 2.40 27.42 3.37
N SER A 13 3.70 27.33 3.68
CA SER A 13 4.55 26.25 3.13
C SER A 13 4.14 24.88 3.67
N LEU A 14 3.72 24.75 4.91
CA LEU A 14 3.22 23.51 5.49
C LEU A 14 1.87 23.11 4.87
N LEU A 15 0.95 24.06 4.75
CA LEU A 15 -0.38 23.80 4.19
C LEU A 15 -0.29 23.37 2.72
N VAL A 16 0.34 24.18 1.90
CA VAL A 16 0.44 23.95 0.45
C VAL A 16 1.44 22.86 0.12
N GLY A 17 2.58 22.86 0.81
CA GLY A 17 3.69 21.96 0.53
C GLY A 17 3.53 20.54 1.11
N THR A 18 2.67 20.34 2.12
CA THR A 18 2.56 19.03 2.80
C THR A 18 1.11 18.58 2.92
N ILE A 19 0.23 19.42 3.48
CA ILE A 19 -1.14 18.98 3.80
C ILE A 19 -1.97 18.78 2.54
N ILE A 20 -1.92 19.70 1.57
CA ILE A 20 -2.68 19.55 0.32
C ILE A 20 -2.26 18.33 -0.49
N PRO A 21 -0.95 18.07 -0.75
CA PRO A 21 -0.51 16.82 -1.39
C PRO A 21 -0.95 15.56 -0.64
N PHE A 22 -0.85 15.55 0.68
CA PHE A 22 -1.30 14.43 1.50
C PHE A 22 -2.80 14.17 1.35
N LEU A 23 -3.62 15.22 1.47
CA LEU A 23 -5.08 15.13 1.31
C LEU A 23 -5.46 14.68 -0.11
N PHE A 24 -4.75 15.16 -1.14
CA PHE A 24 -4.95 14.72 -2.51
C PHE A 24 -4.74 13.22 -2.65
N VAL A 25 -3.58 12.71 -2.22
CA VAL A 25 -3.25 11.27 -2.30
C VAL A 25 -4.27 10.45 -1.52
N LEU A 26 -4.56 10.84 -0.27
CA LEU A 26 -5.52 10.12 0.58
C LEU A 26 -6.91 10.09 -0.04
N THR A 27 -7.39 11.24 -0.56
CA THR A 27 -8.70 11.34 -1.20
C THR A 27 -8.81 10.44 -2.42
N VAL A 28 -7.78 10.41 -3.30
CA VAL A 28 -7.78 9.55 -4.49
C VAL A 28 -7.84 8.08 -4.10
N VAL A 29 -6.99 7.66 -3.15
CA VAL A 29 -6.91 6.25 -2.73
C VAL A 29 -8.20 5.79 -2.06
N VAL A 30 -8.75 6.60 -1.13
CA VAL A 30 -10.00 6.27 -0.45
C VAL A 30 -11.18 6.31 -1.40
N PHE A 31 -11.25 7.31 -2.29
CA PHE A 31 -12.32 7.38 -3.30
C PHE A 31 -12.37 6.11 -4.16
N VAL A 32 -11.23 5.65 -4.66
CA VAL A 32 -11.17 4.42 -5.48
C VAL A 32 -11.53 3.19 -4.66
N HIS A 33 -11.11 3.12 -3.41
CA HIS A 33 -11.47 2.07 -2.48
C HIS A 33 -12.98 1.97 -2.28
N GLU A 34 -13.61 3.07 -1.88
CA GLU A 34 -15.07 3.15 -1.67
C GLU A 34 -15.86 2.92 -2.97
N MET A 35 -15.31 3.40 -4.10
CA MET A 35 -15.88 3.14 -5.42
C MET A 35 -15.90 1.66 -5.75
N GLY A 36 -14.88 0.89 -5.32
CA GLY A 36 -14.86 -0.57 -5.47
C GLY A 36 -16.06 -1.21 -4.77
N HIS A 37 -16.28 -0.90 -3.50
CA HIS A 37 -17.44 -1.38 -2.74
C HIS A 37 -18.75 -0.99 -3.42
N TYR A 38 -18.89 0.29 -3.76
CA TYR A 38 -20.10 0.82 -4.37
C TYR A 38 -20.43 0.14 -5.71
N LEU A 39 -19.48 0.05 -6.64
CA LEU A 39 -19.72 -0.50 -7.97
C LEU A 39 -20.05 -1.99 -7.92
N VAL A 40 -19.26 -2.77 -7.17
CA VAL A 40 -19.49 -4.22 -7.07
C VAL A 40 -20.76 -4.50 -6.26
N GLY A 41 -21.04 -3.76 -5.19
CA GLY A 41 -22.32 -3.85 -4.49
C GLY A 41 -23.51 -3.63 -5.42
N ARG A 42 -23.43 -2.59 -6.25
CA ARG A 42 -24.44 -2.31 -7.27
C ARG A 42 -24.60 -3.42 -8.31
N TRP A 43 -23.50 -3.98 -8.81
CA TRP A 43 -23.52 -5.13 -9.74
C TRP A 43 -24.14 -6.39 -9.10
N CYS A 44 -23.91 -6.56 -7.80
CA CYS A 44 -24.55 -7.63 -7.02
C CYS A 44 -26.02 -7.40 -6.71
N GLY A 45 -26.59 -6.22 -7.09
CA GLY A 45 -27.98 -5.84 -6.82
C GLY A 45 -28.23 -5.26 -5.43
N ILE A 46 -27.16 -4.88 -4.72
CA ILE A 46 -27.23 -4.23 -3.41
C ILE A 46 -27.53 -2.74 -3.59
N GLY A 47 -28.50 -2.23 -2.87
CA GLY A 47 -28.83 -0.79 -2.87
C GLY A 47 -27.84 0.00 -2.00
N ALA A 48 -27.40 1.16 -2.50
CA ALA A 48 -26.59 2.08 -1.71
C ALA A 48 -27.41 3.31 -1.34
N SER A 49 -27.41 3.68 -0.07
CA SER A 49 -28.11 4.86 0.45
C SER A 49 -27.26 6.13 0.36
N ALA A 50 -25.95 6.03 0.57
CA ALA A 50 -25.04 7.16 0.46
C ALA A 50 -23.66 6.74 -0.02
N PHE A 51 -22.99 7.68 -0.71
CA PHE A 51 -21.56 7.62 -1.05
C PHE A 51 -20.94 8.97 -0.65
N SER A 52 -19.95 8.96 0.23
CA SER A 52 -19.35 10.18 0.75
C SER A 52 -17.83 10.19 0.54
N ILE A 53 -17.34 11.33 0.06
CA ILE A 53 -15.93 11.69 0.15
C ILE A 53 -15.77 12.55 1.39
N GLY A 54 -15.00 12.08 2.37
CA GLY A 54 -14.87 12.73 3.66
C GLY A 54 -15.94 12.34 4.68
N PHE A 55 -15.74 12.85 5.90
CA PHE A 55 -16.63 12.67 7.05
C PHE A 55 -17.23 14.00 7.54
N GLY A 56 -18.23 13.92 8.41
CA GLY A 56 -18.86 15.07 9.06
C GLY A 56 -19.98 15.69 8.24
N PRO A 57 -20.25 17.00 8.42
CA PRO A 57 -21.36 17.67 7.75
C PRO A 57 -21.15 17.73 6.23
N GLU A 58 -22.26 17.53 5.51
CA GLU A 58 -22.29 17.62 4.05
C GLU A 58 -22.09 19.07 3.61
N LEU A 59 -21.12 19.32 2.76
CA LEU A 59 -20.88 20.61 2.12
C LEU A 59 -21.64 20.74 0.80
N ILE A 60 -21.55 19.71 -0.03
CA ILE A 60 -22.21 19.63 -1.33
C ILE A 60 -22.68 18.19 -1.53
N GLY A 61 -23.86 18.00 -2.09
CA GLY A 61 -24.34 16.68 -2.45
C GLY A 61 -25.52 16.71 -3.40
N PHE A 62 -25.71 15.59 -4.07
CA PHE A 62 -26.84 15.34 -4.96
C PHE A 62 -27.30 13.89 -4.82
N THR A 63 -28.54 13.61 -5.18
CA THR A 63 -29.08 12.25 -5.20
C THR A 63 -29.17 11.78 -6.64
N ASP A 64 -28.58 10.62 -6.93
CA ASP A 64 -28.63 10.04 -8.27
C ASP A 64 -29.99 9.37 -8.56
N LYS A 65 -30.20 8.97 -9.83
CA LYS A 65 -31.42 8.29 -10.28
C LYS A 65 -31.68 6.93 -9.60
N HIS A 66 -30.73 6.42 -8.86
CA HIS A 66 -30.83 5.15 -8.14
C HIS A 66 -31.10 5.31 -6.66
N GLY A 67 -31.26 6.56 -6.20
CA GLY A 67 -31.53 6.90 -4.81
C GLY A 67 -30.27 7.05 -3.93
N THR A 68 -29.08 6.92 -4.49
CA THR A 68 -27.82 7.09 -3.72
C THR A 68 -27.53 8.59 -3.53
N ARG A 69 -27.34 9.02 -2.26
CA ARG A 69 -26.91 10.37 -1.92
C ARG A 69 -25.41 10.50 -2.03
N TRP A 70 -24.91 11.16 -3.06
CA TRP A 70 -23.50 11.50 -3.25
C TRP A 70 -23.17 12.76 -2.44
N LYS A 71 -22.08 12.70 -1.64
CA LYS A 71 -21.71 13.76 -0.71
C LYS A 71 -20.25 14.10 -0.80
N LEU A 72 -19.94 15.39 -0.69
CA LEU A 72 -18.63 15.88 -0.30
C LEU A 72 -18.77 16.44 1.12
N SER A 73 -18.04 15.89 2.07
CA SER A 73 -18.12 16.23 3.48
C SER A 73 -16.93 17.08 3.92
N ALA A 74 -17.08 17.79 5.06
CA ALA A 74 -16.16 18.83 5.49
C ALA A 74 -14.76 18.33 5.89
N ILE A 75 -14.63 17.08 6.33
CA ILE A 75 -13.37 16.51 6.81
C ILE A 75 -12.83 15.52 5.74
N PRO A 76 -11.84 15.91 4.91
CA PRO A 76 -11.38 15.11 3.78
C PRO A 76 -10.42 13.98 4.20
N LEU A 77 -10.66 13.34 5.36
CA LEU A 77 -9.86 12.27 5.92
C LEU A 77 -10.59 10.93 5.78
N GLY A 78 -10.85 10.50 4.53
CA GLY A 78 -11.52 9.23 4.28
C GLY A 78 -12.78 9.37 3.42
N GLY A 79 -13.66 8.38 3.50
CA GLY A 79 -14.93 8.31 2.79
C GLY A 79 -15.73 7.12 3.26
N TYR A 80 -16.90 6.90 2.67
CA TYR A 80 -17.69 5.70 2.91
C TYR A 80 -18.73 5.45 1.82
N ALA A 81 -18.99 4.18 1.56
CA ALA A 81 -20.14 3.70 0.81
C ALA A 81 -21.13 3.07 1.78
N LYS A 82 -22.31 3.69 1.99
CA LYS A 82 -23.36 3.18 2.88
C LYS A 82 -24.38 2.41 2.06
N PHE A 83 -24.58 1.14 2.38
CA PHE A 83 -25.57 0.29 1.73
C PHE A 83 -26.92 0.36 2.45
N LEU A 84 -28.00 -0.08 1.76
CA LEU A 84 -29.32 -0.21 2.36
C LEU A 84 -29.31 -1.28 3.45
N GLY A 85 -29.94 -1.01 4.58
CA GLY A 85 -29.94 -1.91 5.73
C GLY A 85 -28.66 -1.89 6.55
N ASP A 86 -27.73 -0.98 6.26
CA ASP A 86 -26.49 -0.80 6.97
C ASP A 86 -26.51 0.55 7.70
N GLU A 87 -26.61 0.55 9.01
CA GLU A 87 -26.70 1.80 9.80
C GLU A 87 -25.36 2.51 9.95
N SER A 88 -24.24 1.83 9.74
CA SER A 88 -22.92 2.43 9.85
C SER A 88 -22.00 2.04 8.71
N ALA A 89 -21.27 3.00 8.15
CA ALA A 89 -20.22 2.81 7.14
C ALA A 89 -19.05 1.91 7.61
N THR A 90 -18.99 1.65 8.92
CA THR A 90 -18.01 0.77 9.58
C THR A 90 -18.69 -0.39 10.31
N SER A 91 -19.82 -0.76 9.86
CA SER A 91 -20.84 -1.71 10.29
C SER A 91 -20.41 -2.75 11.32
N SER A 92 -20.74 -2.47 12.56
CA SER A 92 -21.09 -3.55 13.47
C SER A 92 -22.48 -4.07 13.06
N PRO A 93 -22.66 -5.38 12.81
CA PRO A 93 -23.97 -5.95 12.45
C PRO A 93 -24.97 -5.96 13.61
N VAL A 94 -24.66 -5.28 14.67
CA VAL A 94 -25.45 -5.22 15.89
C VAL A 94 -26.48 -4.12 15.76
N GLY A 95 -27.74 -4.52 15.57
CA GLY A 95 -28.89 -3.62 15.65
C GLY A 95 -29.43 -3.13 14.31
N VAL A 96 -29.37 -3.94 13.25
CA VAL A 96 -30.02 -3.59 11.97
C VAL A 96 -31.53 -3.55 12.16
N ASP A 97 -32.09 -2.37 12.33
CA ASP A 97 -33.54 -2.16 12.30
C ASP A 97 -34.03 -1.97 10.86
N ASN A 98 -34.39 -3.09 10.23
CA ASN A 98 -34.99 -3.08 8.88
C ASN A 98 -36.48 -2.72 8.89
N SER A 99 -37.08 -2.39 10.05
CA SER A 99 -38.52 -2.12 10.19
C SER A 99 -39.01 -0.93 9.36
N ASN A 100 -38.12 -0.02 8.98
CA ASN A 100 -38.43 1.18 8.22
C ASN A 100 -38.22 1.04 6.70
N LEU A 101 -37.71 -0.11 6.22
CA LEU A 101 -37.47 -0.35 4.81
C LEU A 101 -38.72 -0.94 4.13
N SER A 102 -39.05 -0.46 2.94
CA SER A 102 -40.08 -1.09 2.08
C SER A 102 -39.64 -2.52 1.69
N ALA A 103 -40.60 -3.36 1.30
CA ALA A 103 -40.31 -4.72 0.86
C ALA A 103 -39.31 -4.78 -0.30
N GLU A 104 -39.35 -3.79 -1.21
CA GLU A 104 -38.37 -3.66 -2.30
C GLU A 104 -36.99 -3.32 -1.80
N GLU A 105 -36.87 -2.36 -0.89
CA GLU A 105 -35.58 -1.99 -0.26
C GLU A 105 -34.99 -3.13 0.55
N GLN A 106 -35.82 -3.88 1.29
CA GLN A 106 -35.39 -5.08 2.03
C GLN A 106 -34.78 -6.13 1.10
N SER A 107 -35.36 -6.34 -0.10
CA SER A 107 -34.81 -7.28 -1.09
C SER A 107 -33.43 -6.86 -1.61
N ARG A 108 -33.08 -5.58 -1.53
CA ARG A 108 -31.82 -4.98 -1.96
C ARG A 108 -30.90 -4.60 -0.79
N ALA A 109 -31.30 -4.88 0.44
CA ALA A 109 -30.50 -4.60 1.62
C ALA A 109 -29.25 -5.51 1.66
N PHE A 110 -28.13 -4.97 2.17
CA PHE A 110 -26.85 -5.67 2.19
C PHE A 110 -26.91 -7.00 2.95
N HIS A 111 -27.50 -7.01 4.14
CA HIS A 111 -27.55 -8.18 5.00
C HIS A 111 -28.48 -9.29 4.51
N THR A 112 -29.42 -8.99 3.64
CA THR A 112 -30.33 -10.00 3.05
C THR A 112 -29.73 -10.73 1.87
N GLN A 113 -28.59 -10.25 1.36
CA GLN A 113 -27.95 -10.84 0.18
C GLN A 113 -27.15 -12.09 0.54
N PRO A 114 -27.02 -13.04 -0.41
CA PRO A 114 -26.17 -14.21 -0.26
C PRO A 114 -24.74 -13.84 0.14
N VAL A 115 -24.09 -14.70 0.96
CA VAL A 115 -22.74 -14.48 1.50
C VAL A 115 -21.73 -14.10 0.43
N TRP A 116 -21.74 -14.77 -0.74
CA TRP A 116 -20.80 -14.49 -1.81
C TRP A 116 -20.92 -13.06 -2.38
N LYS A 117 -22.15 -12.50 -2.46
CA LYS A 117 -22.37 -11.12 -2.91
C LYS A 117 -21.81 -10.12 -1.90
N ARG A 118 -22.05 -10.37 -0.60
CA ARG A 118 -21.52 -9.55 0.49
C ARG A 118 -19.99 -9.61 0.51
N ALA A 119 -19.43 -10.81 0.41
CA ALA A 119 -17.98 -11.00 0.36
C ALA A 119 -17.35 -10.32 -0.87
N ALA A 120 -17.95 -10.47 -2.06
CA ALA A 120 -17.48 -9.81 -3.27
C ALA A 120 -17.51 -8.27 -3.15
N THR A 121 -18.57 -7.73 -2.54
CA THR A 121 -18.73 -6.28 -2.32
C THR A 121 -17.63 -5.76 -1.37
N VAL A 122 -17.36 -6.45 -0.27
CA VAL A 122 -16.33 -6.03 0.69
C VAL A 122 -14.92 -6.23 0.12
N PHE A 123 -14.65 -7.34 -0.58
CA PHE A 123 -13.36 -7.56 -1.23
C PHE A 123 -13.04 -6.52 -2.31
N ALA A 124 -14.05 -5.92 -2.91
CA ALA A 124 -13.89 -5.00 -4.03
C ALA A 124 -13.12 -3.72 -3.67
N GLY A 125 -13.25 -3.19 -2.44
CA GLY A 125 -12.48 -2.03 -2.01
C GLY A 125 -10.97 -2.25 -2.13
N PRO A 126 -10.40 -3.23 -1.42
CA PRO A 126 -9.00 -3.59 -1.57
C PRO A 126 -8.59 -3.95 -3.00
N ALA A 127 -9.43 -4.68 -3.73
CA ALA A 127 -9.15 -5.05 -5.12
C ALA A 127 -9.04 -3.84 -6.04
N PHE A 128 -9.89 -2.82 -5.87
CA PHE A 128 -9.83 -1.58 -6.66
C PHE A 128 -8.57 -0.77 -6.34
N ASN A 129 -8.07 -0.80 -5.12
CA ASN A 129 -6.78 -0.19 -4.78
C ASN A 129 -5.61 -0.89 -5.49
N ILE A 130 -5.63 -2.21 -5.59
CA ILE A 130 -4.63 -2.97 -6.36
C ILE A 130 -4.75 -2.64 -7.86
N ILE A 131 -5.98 -2.55 -8.39
CA ILE A 131 -6.23 -2.16 -9.79
C ILE A 131 -5.71 -0.74 -10.05
N LEU A 132 -5.97 0.22 -9.16
CA LEU A 132 -5.44 1.59 -9.28
C LEU A 132 -3.92 1.59 -9.39
N THR A 133 -3.23 0.81 -8.56
CA THR A 133 -1.77 0.67 -8.60
C THR A 133 -1.31 0.14 -9.96
N VAL A 134 -1.94 -0.94 -10.46
CA VAL A 134 -1.63 -1.50 -11.78
C VAL A 134 -1.85 -0.48 -12.90
N VAL A 135 -2.96 0.27 -12.86
CA VAL A 135 -3.27 1.30 -13.86
C VAL A 135 -2.22 2.40 -13.84
N ILE A 136 -1.88 2.93 -12.67
CA ILE A 136 -0.85 3.99 -12.54
C ILE A 136 0.49 3.50 -13.08
N PHE A 137 0.97 2.33 -12.66
CA PHE A 137 2.23 1.77 -13.13
C PHE A 137 2.22 1.47 -14.63
N SER A 138 1.08 0.98 -15.17
CA SER A 138 0.95 0.74 -16.61
C SER A 138 1.13 2.02 -17.43
N VAL A 139 0.48 3.09 -17.00
CA VAL A 139 0.62 4.43 -17.62
C VAL A 139 2.07 4.92 -17.51
N PHE A 140 2.67 4.76 -16.32
CA PHE A 140 4.06 5.17 -16.10
C PHE A 140 5.03 4.42 -17.01
N PHE A 141 4.92 3.09 -17.09
CA PHE A 141 5.79 2.29 -17.94
C PHE A 141 5.57 2.56 -19.44
N ALA A 142 4.35 2.89 -19.85
CA ALA A 142 4.06 3.25 -21.24
C ALA A 142 4.63 4.63 -21.61
N LEU A 143 4.60 5.60 -20.69
CA LEU A 143 5.06 6.98 -20.97
C LEU A 143 6.56 7.15 -20.77
N TYR A 144 7.10 6.60 -19.69
CA TYR A 144 8.48 6.85 -19.27
C TYR A 144 9.41 5.67 -19.51
N GLY A 145 8.86 4.47 -19.80
CA GLY A 145 9.63 3.23 -19.80
C GLY A 145 10.18 2.89 -18.40
N ARG A 146 11.12 1.97 -18.36
CA ARG A 146 11.83 1.60 -17.12
C ARG A 146 13.32 1.81 -17.30
N GLN A 147 13.92 2.60 -16.42
CA GLN A 147 15.37 2.67 -16.33
C GLN A 147 15.88 1.47 -15.57
N ILE A 148 16.70 0.66 -16.20
CA ILE A 148 17.32 -0.50 -15.60
C ILE A 148 18.83 -0.37 -15.60
N ALA A 149 19.46 -0.81 -14.54
CA ALA A 149 20.89 -1.09 -14.52
C ALA A 149 21.10 -2.57 -14.81
N ASP A 150 22.07 -2.87 -15.68
CA ASP A 150 22.48 -4.23 -15.89
C ASP A 150 22.96 -4.83 -14.56
N PRO A 151 22.74 -6.13 -14.32
CA PRO A 151 23.12 -6.80 -13.09
C PRO A 151 24.64 -7.08 -13.06
N LEU A 152 25.42 -6.02 -13.20
CA LEU A 152 26.88 -6.05 -13.28
C LEU A 152 27.50 -5.37 -12.06
N VAL A 153 28.49 -5.99 -11.46
CA VAL A 153 29.32 -5.40 -10.40
C VAL A 153 30.31 -4.43 -11.06
N ALA A 154 30.11 -3.13 -10.85
CA ALA A 154 31.04 -2.10 -11.34
C ALA A 154 32.23 -1.89 -10.38
N GLY A 155 31.99 -2.13 -9.08
CA GLY A 155 32.99 -2.03 -8.03
C GLY A 155 32.55 -2.76 -6.77
N VAL A 156 33.51 -3.03 -5.89
CA VAL A 156 33.27 -3.66 -4.57
C VAL A 156 33.86 -2.76 -3.50
N GLN A 157 33.05 -2.40 -2.50
CA GLN A 157 33.51 -1.56 -1.41
C GLN A 157 34.46 -2.35 -0.48
N PRO A 158 35.65 -1.80 -0.16
CA PRO A 158 36.58 -2.47 0.75
C PRO A 158 35.95 -2.74 2.13
N GLY A 159 36.20 -3.95 2.67
CA GLY A 159 35.66 -4.35 3.98
C GLY A 159 34.15 -4.60 4.00
N SER A 160 33.51 -4.70 2.84
CA SER A 160 32.08 -5.03 2.72
C SER A 160 31.87 -6.54 2.69
N PRO A 161 30.64 -7.02 2.96
CA PRO A 161 30.28 -8.43 2.80
C PRO A 161 30.59 -8.99 1.41
N ALA A 162 30.47 -8.18 0.37
CA ALA A 162 30.83 -8.60 -0.99
C ALA A 162 32.34 -8.78 -1.16
N ALA A 163 33.16 -7.91 -0.55
CA ALA A 163 34.61 -8.06 -0.58
C ALA A 163 35.07 -9.33 0.15
N GLU A 164 34.47 -9.62 1.31
CA GLU A 164 34.73 -10.83 2.09
C GLU A 164 34.29 -12.11 1.36
N ALA A 165 33.17 -12.04 0.63
CA ALA A 165 32.64 -13.12 -0.18
C ALA A 165 33.42 -13.36 -1.49
N GLY A 166 34.31 -12.42 -1.87
CA GLY A 166 35.15 -12.56 -3.07
C GLY A 166 34.44 -12.10 -4.36
N PHE A 167 33.49 -11.19 -4.30
CA PHE A 167 32.98 -10.54 -5.51
C PHE A 167 34.05 -9.66 -6.17
N GLU A 168 34.05 -9.61 -7.49
CA GLU A 168 35.00 -8.83 -8.28
C GLU A 168 34.29 -7.90 -9.26
N PRO A 169 34.90 -6.75 -9.60
CA PRO A 169 34.40 -5.92 -10.70
C PRO A 169 34.33 -6.74 -11.99
N GLY A 170 33.21 -6.65 -12.69
CA GLY A 170 32.93 -7.43 -13.88
C GLY A 170 32.07 -8.68 -13.66
N ASP A 171 31.81 -9.08 -12.43
CA ASP A 171 30.85 -10.13 -12.12
C ASP A 171 29.45 -9.75 -12.57
N ARG A 172 28.77 -10.65 -13.27
CA ARG A 172 27.37 -10.51 -13.64
C ARG A 172 26.49 -11.40 -12.78
N PHE A 173 25.54 -10.84 -12.05
CA PHE A 173 24.59 -11.62 -11.28
C PHE A 173 23.69 -12.44 -12.21
N ILE A 174 23.63 -13.74 -11.99
CA ILE A 174 22.77 -14.69 -12.72
C ILE A 174 21.59 -15.11 -11.85
N SER A 175 21.84 -15.46 -10.58
CA SER A 175 20.79 -15.77 -9.62
C SER A 175 21.17 -15.38 -8.19
N VAL A 176 20.15 -15.13 -7.37
CA VAL A 176 20.26 -14.97 -5.91
C VAL A 176 19.19 -15.87 -5.29
N GLU A 177 19.59 -16.75 -4.35
CA GLU A 177 18.67 -17.73 -3.75
C GLU A 177 17.93 -18.57 -4.80
N GLY A 178 18.60 -18.91 -5.92
CA GLY A 178 18.00 -19.64 -7.03
C GLY A 178 17.01 -18.82 -7.89
N GLN A 179 16.70 -17.56 -7.50
CA GLN A 179 15.86 -16.66 -8.30
C GLN A 179 16.70 -16.02 -9.41
N LYS A 180 16.24 -16.15 -10.65
CA LYS A 180 16.91 -15.56 -11.81
C LYS A 180 16.96 -14.04 -11.72
N ILE A 181 18.14 -13.48 -11.97
CA ILE A 181 18.39 -12.04 -11.99
C ILE A 181 18.43 -11.55 -13.44
N THR A 182 17.68 -10.51 -13.73
CA THR A 182 17.68 -9.85 -15.04
C THR A 182 18.16 -8.40 -14.96
N THR A 183 17.96 -7.77 -13.81
CA THR A 183 18.35 -6.38 -13.56
C THR A 183 19.02 -6.25 -12.19
N PHE A 184 19.79 -5.20 -11.98
CA PHE A 184 20.37 -4.94 -10.67
C PHE A 184 19.29 -4.64 -9.60
N SER A 185 18.15 -4.11 -10.02
CA SER A 185 16.98 -3.91 -9.11
C SER A 185 16.45 -5.23 -8.54
N ASP A 186 16.62 -6.35 -9.27
CA ASP A 186 16.25 -7.68 -8.74
C ASP A 186 17.19 -8.09 -7.59
N VAL A 187 18.50 -7.82 -7.73
CA VAL A 187 19.47 -8.04 -6.65
C VAL A 187 19.13 -7.18 -5.44
N GLN A 188 18.92 -5.87 -5.65
CA GLN A 188 18.58 -4.96 -4.56
C GLN A 188 17.31 -5.40 -3.83
N ARG A 189 16.28 -5.83 -4.57
CA ARG A 189 15.03 -6.30 -4.00
C ARG A 189 15.22 -7.47 -3.04
N ILE A 190 16.03 -8.48 -3.43
CA ILE A 190 16.27 -9.67 -2.59
C ILE A 190 17.15 -9.30 -1.39
N VAL A 191 18.23 -8.59 -1.62
CA VAL A 191 19.24 -8.26 -0.61
C VAL A 191 18.74 -7.29 0.44
N SER A 192 17.96 -6.25 0.02
CA SER A 192 17.55 -5.15 0.92
C SER A 192 16.69 -5.59 2.08
N GLY A 193 15.87 -6.63 1.89
CA GLY A 193 14.98 -7.15 2.94
C GLY A 193 15.60 -8.28 3.78
N ARG A 194 16.85 -8.69 3.53
CA ARG A 194 17.47 -9.87 4.15
C ARG A 194 18.77 -9.56 4.86
N SER A 195 18.82 -8.46 5.60
CA SER A 195 19.96 -8.13 6.45
C SER A 195 20.19 -9.21 7.52
N GLY A 196 21.43 -9.69 7.62
CA GLY A 196 21.83 -10.72 8.59
C GLY A 196 21.54 -12.16 8.16
N ASP A 197 20.90 -12.40 7.01
CA ASP A 197 20.73 -13.74 6.45
C ASP A 197 21.87 -14.04 5.47
N GLU A 198 22.49 -15.22 5.53
CA GLU A 198 23.47 -15.66 4.51
C GLU A 198 22.69 -15.99 3.23
N LEU A 199 23.09 -15.38 2.11
CA LEU A 199 22.46 -15.54 0.80
C LEU A 199 23.41 -16.21 -0.19
N ASP A 200 22.86 -17.11 -1.01
CA ASP A 200 23.57 -17.77 -2.10
C ASP A 200 23.47 -16.94 -3.38
N PHE A 201 24.61 -16.61 -3.98
CA PHE A 201 24.73 -15.87 -5.23
C PHE A 201 25.42 -16.72 -6.28
N THR A 202 24.86 -16.78 -7.49
CA THR A 202 25.58 -17.30 -8.66
C THR A 202 25.90 -16.12 -9.57
N VAL A 203 27.17 -15.93 -9.88
CA VAL A 203 27.64 -14.88 -10.80
C VAL A 203 28.38 -15.50 -11.99
N GLU A 204 28.38 -14.80 -13.10
CA GLU A 204 29.21 -15.11 -14.26
C GLU A 204 30.47 -14.23 -14.22
N ARG A 205 31.65 -14.88 -14.16
CA ARG A 205 32.96 -14.25 -14.15
C ARG A 205 33.79 -14.79 -15.29
N GLY A 206 34.09 -13.98 -16.28
CA GLY A 206 34.89 -14.41 -17.45
C GLY A 206 34.31 -15.62 -18.18
N GLY A 207 32.98 -15.71 -18.29
CA GLY A 207 32.28 -16.83 -18.94
C GLY A 207 32.18 -18.12 -18.09
N LYS A 208 32.55 -18.06 -16.81
CA LYS A 208 32.40 -19.18 -15.86
C LYS A 208 31.40 -18.82 -14.76
N MET A 209 30.60 -19.80 -14.35
CA MET A 209 29.70 -19.63 -13.19
C MET A 209 30.53 -19.81 -11.91
N VAL A 210 30.32 -18.85 -10.98
CA VAL A 210 30.97 -18.87 -9.66
C VAL A 210 29.84 -18.68 -8.61
N ASP A 211 29.81 -19.58 -7.63
CA ASP A 211 28.91 -19.50 -6.51
C ASP A 211 29.60 -18.81 -5.33
N LEU A 212 28.95 -17.80 -4.80
CA LEU A 212 29.44 -16.96 -3.70
C LEU A 212 28.37 -16.89 -2.61
N LYS A 213 28.81 -16.72 -1.36
CA LYS A 213 27.92 -16.54 -0.21
C LYS A 213 28.23 -15.23 0.46
N ALA A 214 27.21 -14.42 0.71
CA ALA A 214 27.37 -13.15 1.40
C ALA A 214 26.20 -12.88 2.35
N THR A 215 26.52 -12.30 3.51
CA THR A 215 25.53 -11.89 4.49
C THR A 215 25.35 -10.37 4.41
N PRO A 216 24.20 -9.85 3.91
CA PRO A 216 23.98 -8.42 3.80
C PRO A 216 24.08 -7.73 5.16
N ALA A 217 24.86 -6.67 5.24
CA ALA A 217 24.94 -5.81 6.42
C ALA A 217 23.81 -4.80 6.42
N LEU A 218 23.29 -4.44 7.60
CA LEU A 218 22.30 -3.36 7.74
C LEU A 218 22.99 -2.01 7.57
N VAL A 219 22.65 -1.28 6.51
CA VAL A 219 23.21 0.04 6.22
C VAL A 219 22.11 1.09 6.18
N GLU A 220 22.42 2.31 6.61
CA GLU A 220 21.54 3.46 6.46
C GLU A 220 21.79 4.11 5.09
N ARG A 221 20.73 4.27 4.31
CA ARG A 221 20.77 4.97 3.02
C ARG A 221 19.68 6.02 2.97
N THR A 222 19.93 7.07 2.20
CA THR A 222 18.94 8.09 1.91
C THR A 222 18.18 7.70 0.65
N ASP A 223 16.85 7.62 0.75
CA ASP A 223 15.98 7.37 -0.39
C ASP A 223 15.89 8.60 -1.33
N PRO A 224 15.32 8.48 -2.54
CA PRO A 224 15.16 9.62 -3.44
C PRO A 224 14.32 10.77 -2.85
N LEU A 225 13.50 10.52 -1.85
CA LEU A 225 12.70 11.53 -1.15
C LEU A 225 13.47 12.17 0.03
N GLY A 226 14.74 11.79 0.25
CA GLY A 226 15.58 12.32 1.32
C GLY A 226 15.30 11.72 2.70
N ASN A 227 14.58 10.59 2.79
CA ASN A 227 14.37 9.89 4.05
C ASN A 227 15.52 8.91 4.31
N LYS A 228 15.94 8.79 5.58
CA LYS A 228 16.89 7.77 5.98
C LYS A 228 16.16 6.44 6.15
N VAL A 229 16.60 5.44 5.40
CA VAL A 229 16.06 4.08 5.44
C VAL A 229 17.18 3.09 5.74
N LYS A 230 16.92 2.14 6.63
CA LYS A 230 17.85 1.04 6.89
C LYS A 230 17.49 -0.13 6.00
N MET A 231 18.48 -0.65 5.29
CA MET A 231 18.31 -1.77 4.37
C MET A 231 19.54 -2.67 4.37
N GLY A 232 19.33 -3.93 3.99
CA GLY A 232 20.44 -4.86 3.76
C GLY A 232 21.25 -4.44 2.52
N ALA A 233 22.58 -4.48 2.61
CA ALA A 233 23.47 -4.26 1.48
C ALA A 233 24.71 -5.13 1.58
N ILE A 234 25.21 -5.61 0.44
CA ILE A 234 26.46 -6.38 0.36
C ILE A 234 27.67 -5.52 0.01
N GLY A 235 27.46 -4.25 -0.38
CA GLY A 235 28.55 -3.31 -0.68
C GLY A 235 29.11 -3.44 -2.09
N VAL A 236 28.30 -3.88 -3.06
CA VAL A 236 28.64 -3.77 -4.49
C VAL A 236 28.22 -2.43 -5.04
N GLU A 237 29.06 -1.88 -5.91
CA GLU A 237 28.73 -0.70 -6.72
C GLU A 237 28.22 -1.16 -8.08
N THR A 238 27.26 -0.44 -8.60
CA THR A 238 26.59 -0.79 -9.85
C THR A 238 26.97 0.16 -10.96
N THR A 239 26.62 -0.19 -12.19
CA THR A 239 26.66 0.73 -13.32
C THR A 239 25.77 1.96 -13.13
N GLN A 240 24.82 1.91 -12.18
CA GLN A 240 24.04 3.08 -11.75
C GLN A 240 24.92 4.16 -11.11
N ALA A 241 25.87 3.77 -10.27
CA ALA A 241 26.80 4.72 -9.65
C ALA A 241 27.70 5.41 -10.70
N VAL A 242 27.85 4.80 -11.87
CA VAL A 242 28.65 5.29 -13.02
C VAL A 242 27.80 5.95 -14.11
N GLY A 243 26.46 6.05 -13.90
CA GLY A 243 25.55 6.77 -14.84
C GLY A 243 25.09 5.96 -16.05
N ASN A 244 25.38 4.69 -16.14
CA ASN A 244 24.96 3.83 -17.27
C ASN A 244 23.61 3.17 -16.98
N PHE A 245 22.52 3.87 -17.32
CA PHE A 245 21.18 3.29 -17.35
C PHE A 245 20.80 2.92 -18.77
N ARG A 246 20.18 1.77 -18.92
CA ARG A 246 19.46 1.42 -20.13
C ARG A 246 17.97 1.67 -19.91
N ARG A 247 17.36 2.52 -20.75
CA ARG A 247 15.91 2.69 -20.77
C ARG A 247 15.29 1.60 -21.63
N ILE A 248 14.37 0.83 -21.05
CA ILE A 248 13.49 -0.06 -21.81
C ILE A 248 12.17 0.65 -22.01
N GLU A 249 11.76 0.78 -23.26
CA GLU A 249 10.43 1.26 -23.63
C GLU A 249 9.52 0.05 -23.82
N TYR A 250 8.35 0.12 -23.25
CA TYR A 250 7.35 -0.95 -23.32
C TYR A 250 6.19 -0.53 -24.21
N GLY A 251 5.71 -1.45 -25.02
CA GLY A 251 4.42 -1.28 -25.69
C GLY A 251 3.27 -1.26 -24.66
N PRO A 252 2.07 -0.78 -25.05
CA PRO A 252 0.94 -0.65 -24.12
C PRO A 252 0.60 -1.94 -23.36
N LEU A 253 0.58 -3.07 -24.06
CA LEU A 253 0.26 -4.39 -23.47
C LEU A 253 1.38 -4.90 -22.56
N GLU A 254 2.64 -4.67 -22.95
CA GLU A 254 3.81 -5.02 -22.14
C GLU A 254 3.86 -4.19 -20.86
N SER A 255 3.49 -2.89 -20.94
CA SER A 255 3.40 -2.00 -19.77
C SER A 255 2.43 -2.53 -18.72
N VAL A 256 1.27 -3.04 -19.14
CA VAL A 256 0.30 -3.69 -18.23
C VAL A 256 0.90 -4.95 -17.61
N GLY A 257 1.54 -5.79 -18.41
CA GLY A 257 2.21 -6.99 -17.91
C GLY A 257 3.30 -6.67 -16.86
N GLN A 258 4.13 -5.67 -17.15
CA GLN A 258 5.18 -5.22 -16.22
C GLN A 258 4.59 -4.59 -14.94
N ALA A 259 3.48 -3.84 -15.06
CA ALA A 259 2.79 -3.27 -13.91
C ALA A 259 2.21 -4.35 -12.98
N ILE A 260 1.64 -5.41 -13.54
CA ILE A 260 1.14 -6.56 -12.76
C ILE A 260 2.29 -7.25 -12.02
N VAL A 261 3.40 -7.51 -12.73
CA VAL A 261 4.60 -8.12 -12.12
C VAL A 261 5.16 -7.26 -11.00
N GLU A 262 5.31 -5.94 -11.21
CA GLU A 262 5.81 -5.01 -10.20
C GLU A 262 4.87 -4.95 -8.99
N THR A 263 3.56 -4.89 -9.23
CA THR A 263 2.55 -4.94 -8.16
C THR A 263 2.65 -6.24 -7.36
N GLY A 264 2.82 -7.39 -8.02
CA GLY A 264 3.06 -8.68 -7.37
C GLY A 264 4.32 -8.69 -6.49
N HIS A 265 5.39 -8.07 -6.96
CA HIS A 265 6.62 -7.92 -6.16
C HIS A 265 6.41 -7.06 -4.91
N ILE A 266 5.65 -5.97 -5.02
CA ILE A 266 5.33 -5.12 -3.87
C ILE A 266 4.52 -5.91 -2.83
N ILE A 267 3.53 -6.69 -3.28
CA ILE A 267 2.73 -7.56 -2.40
C ILE A 267 3.62 -8.56 -1.66
N SER A 268 4.48 -9.28 -2.37
CA SER A 268 5.40 -10.25 -1.76
C SER A 268 6.32 -9.60 -0.73
N ARG A 269 6.95 -8.47 -1.07
CA ARG A 269 7.83 -7.74 -0.14
C ARG A 269 7.09 -7.23 1.09
N THR A 270 5.86 -6.76 0.93
CA THR A 270 5.04 -6.35 2.06
C THR A 270 4.74 -7.53 2.98
N GLY A 271 4.44 -8.71 2.42
CA GLY A 271 4.25 -9.94 3.19
C GLY A 271 5.52 -10.37 3.94
N GLU A 272 6.67 -10.37 3.27
CA GLU A 272 7.98 -10.67 3.88
C GLU A 272 8.32 -9.68 5.01
N PHE A 273 8.07 -8.38 4.78
CA PHE A 273 8.27 -7.35 5.79
C PHE A 273 7.45 -7.63 7.06
N PHE A 274 6.16 -7.95 6.94
CA PHE A 274 5.33 -8.25 8.11
C PHE A 274 5.78 -9.52 8.83
N GLN A 275 6.21 -10.57 8.10
CA GLN A 275 6.76 -11.78 8.71
C GLN A 275 8.03 -11.47 9.52
N ARG A 276 8.96 -10.72 8.95
CA ARG A 276 10.22 -10.34 9.62
C ARG A 276 9.98 -9.37 10.77
N PHE A 277 9.04 -8.45 10.61
CA PHE A 277 8.63 -7.54 11.68
C PHE A 277 8.04 -8.29 12.88
N ALA A 278 7.20 -9.29 12.64
CA ALA A 278 6.61 -10.12 13.71
C ALA A 278 7.65 -10.88 14.53
N VAL A 279 8.80 -11.24 13.95
CA VAL A 279 9.92 -11.90 14.65
C VAL A 279 11.00 -10.91 15.12
N GLY A 280 10.74 -9.60 15.05
CA GLY A 280 11.63 -8.55 15.55
C GLY A 280 12.92 -8.32 14.72
N ARG A 281 12.94 -8.76 13.45
CA ARG A 281 14.09 -8.62 12.54
C ARG A 281 14.04 -7.37 11.67
N GLU A 282 12.96 -6.57 11.76
CA GLU A 282 12.81 -5.31 11.02
C GLU A 282 12.81 -4.11 11.94
N ASP A 283 13.27 -2.97 11.42
CA ASP A 283 13.29 -1.72 12.17
C ASP A 283 11.89 -1.13 12.23
N LYS A 284 11.42 -0.84 13.44
CA LYS A 284 10.12 -0.18 13.69
C LYS A 284 10.00 1.17 12.96
N CYS A 285 11.12 1.83 12.68
CA CYS A 285 11.14 3.10 11.94
C CYS A 285 10.79 2.95 10.46
N GLN A 286 10.71 1.73 9.93
CA GLN A 286 10.20 1.50 8.57
C GLN A 286 8.67 1.58 8.49
N LEU A 287 7.97 1.41 9.61
CA LEU A 287 6.53 1.65 9.67
C LEU A 287 6.27 3.16 9.57
N GLY A 288 5.67 3.59 8.48
CA GLY A 288 5.28 4.98 8.29
C GLY A 288 3.87 5.24 8.78
N GLY A 289 3.70 6.16 9.71
CA GLY A 289 2.41 6.65 10.15
C GLY A 289 1.93 7.88 9.38
N PRO A 290 0.81 8.47 9.79
CA PRO A 290 0.20 9.60 9.08
C PRO A 290 1.13 10.80 8.88
N VAL A 291 1.98 11.09 9.87
CA VAL A 291 2.93 12.23 9.80
C VAL A 291 4.01 11.97 8.76
N LYS A 292 4.59 10.77 8.78
CA LYS A 292 5.60 10.37 7.78
C LYS A 292 5.02 10.33 6.37
N ILE A 293 3.80 9.81 6.20
CA ILE A 293 3.11 9.78 4.90
C ILE A 293 2.84 11.21 4.41
N ALA A 294 2.41 12.14 5.28
CA ALA A 294 2.20 13.54 4.91
C ALA A 294 3.50 14.20 4.46
N ASN A 295 4.60 13.98 5.18
CA ASN A 295 5.92 14.48 4.80
C ASN A 295 6.40 13.89 3.47
N MET A 296 6.17 12.59 3.24
CA MET A 296 6.50 11.96 1.96
C MET A 296 5.67 12.56 0.80
N ALA A 297 4.38 12.84 1.02
CA ALA A 297 3.52 13.47 0.02
C ALA A 297 4.00 14.88 -0.33
N GLY A 298 4.40 15.66 0.68
CA GLY A 298 4.99 16.98 0.47
C GLY A 298 6.30 16.92 -0.34
N LYS A 299 7.21 16.02 0.03
CA LYS A 299 8.47 15.81 -0.69
C LYS A 299 8.23 15.32 -2.14
N ALA A 300 7.30 14.39 -2.34
CA ALA A 300 6.93 13.92 -3.67
C ALA A 300 6.38 15.07 -4.52
N ALA A 301 5.48 15.88 -3.97
CA ALA A 301 4.92 17.05 -4.66
C ALA A 301 5.99 18.06 -5.06
N SER A 302 7.00 18.29 -4.22
CA SER A 302 8.12 19.21 -4.52
C SER A 302 9.03 18.70 -5.62
N GLN A 303 9.09 17.38 -5.87
CA GLN A 303 9.87 16.79 -6.96
C GLN A 303 9.10 16.76 -8.29
N GLY A 304 7.76 16.83 -8.24
CA GLY A 304 6.91 16.83 -9.41
C GLY A 304 5.64 16.03 -9.24
N PHE A 305 4.65 16.31 -10.09
CA PHE A 305 3.35 15.63 -10.03
C PHE A 305 3.45 14.13 -10.33
N ASP A 306 4.38 13.71 -11.15
CA ASP A 306 4.69 12.32 -11.45
C ASP A 306 5.13 11.53 -10.21
N TRP A 307 5.95 12.11 -9.35
CA TRP A 307 6.33 11.52 -8.05
C TRP A 307 5.14 11.37 -7.11
N LEU A 308 4.23 12.36 -7.10
CA LEU A 308 3.03 12.31 -6.29
C LEU A 308 2.09 11.18 -6.75
N ILE A 309 1.95 10.98 -8.06
CA ILE A 309 1.16 9.87 -8.62
C ILE A 309 1.80 8.52 -8.31
N GLN A 310 3.13 8.39 -8.38
CA GLN A 310 3.81 7.16 -7.97
C GLN A 310 3.59 6.85 -6.47
N LEU A 311 3.69 7.86 -5.62
CA LEU A 311 3.37 7.72 -4.19
C LEU A 311 1.92 7.29 -3.99
N THR A 312 0.98 7.84 -4.78
CA THR A 312 -0.44 7.43 -4.75
C THR A 312 -0.58 5.93 -5.05
N ALA A 313 0.14 5.40 -6.05
CA ALA A 313 0.13 3.97 -6.35
C ALA A 313 0.68 3.13 -5.19
N MET A 314 1.81 3.54 -4.59
CA MET A 314 2.42 2.83 -3.46
C MET A 314 1.51 2.84 -2.23
N LEU A 315 0.86 3.96 -1.92
CA LEU A 315 -0.08 4.04 -0.80
C LEU A 315 -1.39 3.29 -1.09
N SER A 316 -1.84 3.28 -2.34
CA SER A 316 -3.03 2.55 -2.75
C SER A 316 -2.88 1.05 -2.48
N ILE A 317 -1.78 0.45 -2.93
CA ILE A 317 -1.53 -0.98 -2.67
C ILE A 317 -1.33 -1.26 -1.17
N GLY A 318 -0.62 -0.37 -0.45
CA GLY A 318 -0.43 -0.50 0.99
C GLY A 318 -1.75 -0.48 1.76
N ILE A 319 -2.63 0.48 1.48
CA ILE A 319 -3.96 0.58 2.10
C ILE A 319 -4.83 -0.61 1.69
N GLY A 320 -4.79 -1.04 0.42
CA GLY A 320 -5.52 -2.23 -0.04
C GLY A 320 -5.10 -3.48 0.71
N LEU A 321 -3.80 -3.71 0.91
CA LEU A 321 -3.28 -4.86 1.66
C LEU A 321 -3.62 -4.78 3.15
N LEU A 322 -3.50 -3.60 3.76
CA LEU A 322 -3.86 -3.41 5.17
C LEU A 322 -5.34 -3.70 5.41
N ASN A 323 -6.22 -3.26 4.49
CA ASN A 323 -7.64 -3.55 4.59
C ASN A 323 -8.00 -5.04 4.43
N LEU A 324 -7.12 -5.86 3.85
CA LEU A 324 -7.28 -7.31 3.79
C LEU A 324 -6.86 -8.04 5.06
N PHE A 325 -6.26 -7.34 6.06
CA PHE A 325 -5.94 -7.98 7.33
C PHE A 325 -7.20 -8.47 8.05
N PRO A 326 -7.15 -9.67 8.68
CA PRO A 326 -8.30 -10.30 9.32
C PRO A 326 -8.64 -9.65 10.66
N LEU A 327 -8.75 -8.34 10.71
CA LEU A 327 -8.99 -7.54 11.91
C LEU A 327 -10.15 -6.56 11.67
N PRO A 328 -11.29 -6.64 12.37
CA PRO A 328 -12.25 -5.54 12.39
C PRO A 328 -11.62 -4.27 13.02
N PRO A 329 -11.90 -3.10 12.54
CA PRO A 329 -12.94 -2.70 11.59
C PRO A 329 -12.54 -2.72 10.10
N LEU A 330 -11.45 -3.42 9.72
CA LEU A 330 -10.99 -3.52 8.34
C LEU A 330 -11.85 -4.50 7.53
N ASP A 331 -11.85 -4.38 6.20
CA ASP A 331 -12.61 -5.25 5.28
C ASP A 331 -12.29 -6.73 5.46
N GLY A 332 -11.00 -7.06 5.70
CA GLY A 332 -10.55 -8.41 5.96
C GLY A 332 -11.22 -9.06 7.18
N GLY A 333 -11.55 -8.28 8.20
CA GLY A 333 -12.33 -8.76 9.33
C GLY A 333 -13.75 -9.20 8.96
N HIS A 334 -14.42 -8.44 8.07
CA HIS A 334 -15.73 -8.83 7.53
C HIS A 334 -15.63 -10.08 6.65
N LEU A 335 -14.58 -10.17 5.82
CA LEU A 335 -14.35 -11.34 4.97
C LEU A 335 -14.15 -12.61 5.79
N VAL A 336 -13.51 -12.54 6.96
CA VAL A 336 -13.41 -13.67 7.89
C VAL A 336 -14.79 -14.12 8.37
N PHE A 337 -15.68 -13.20 8.75
CA PHE A 337 -17.03 -13.55 9.15
C PHE A 337 -17.81 -14.22 8.01
N TYR A 338 -17.68 -13.73 6.77
CA TYR A 338 -18.33 -14.35 5.62
C TYR A 338 -17.74 -15.72 5.29
N ALA A 339 -16.43 -15.91 5.46
CA ALA A 339 -15.81 -17.23 5.32
C ALA A 339 -16.34 -18.23 6.34
N VAL A 340 -16.45 -17.83 7.61
CA VAL A 340 -17.03 -18.65 8.69
C VAL A 340 -18.51 -18.95 8.39
N GLU A 341 -19.28 -17.96 7.96
CA GLU A 341 -20.70 -18.14 7.60
C GLU A 341 -20.87 -19.11 6.43
N ALA A 342 -20.01 -19.00 5.40
CA ALA A 342 -20.03 -19.90 4.24
C ALA A 342 -19.74 -21.37 4.63
N ILE A 343 -18.83 -21.59 5.57
CA ILE A 343 -18.46 -22.93 6.05
C ILE A 343 -19.53 -23.49 7.00
N LYS A 344 -20.01 -22.66 7.92
CA LYS A 344 -20.96 -23.07 8.97
C LYS A 344 -22.40 -23.16 8.48
N GLY A 345 -22.75 -22.45 7.38
CA GLY A 345 -24.13 -22.33 6.87
C GLY A 345 -25.02 -21.37 7.66
N SER A 346 -24.48 -20.65 8.64
CA SER A 346 -25.22 -19.66 9.44
C SER A 346 -24.29 -18.52 9.90
N PRO A 347 -24.82 -17.30 10.06
CA PRO A 347 -24.05 -16.15 10.50
C PRO A 347 -23.37 -16.39 11.85
N VAL A 348 -22.26 -15.74 12.09
CA VAL A 348 -21.59 -15.67 13.40
C VAL A 348 -22.52 -14.94 14.37
N SER A 349 -22.62 -15.42 15.61
CA SER A 349 -23.49 -14.81 16.63
C SER A 349 -23.11 -13.36 16.89
N VAL A 350 -24.12 -12.51 17.14
CA VAL A 350 -23.97 -11.08 17.40
C VAL A 350 -22.96 -10.82 18.52
N GLY A 351 -23.04 -11.55 19.62
CA GLY A 351 -22.09 -11.39 20.74
C GLY A 351 -20.63 -11.72 20.37
N ALA A 352 -20.40 -12.75 19.52
CA ALA A 352 -19.05 -13.05 19.05
C ALA A 352 -18.52 -11.95 18.12
N GLN A 353 -19.38 -11.41 17.25
CA GLN A 353 -19.02 -10.29 16.39
C GLN A 353 -18.66 -9.04 17.21
N GLU A 354 -19.47 -8.67 18.23
CA GLU A 354 -19.18 -7.54 19.11
C GLU A 354 -17.82 -7.66 19.82
N ILE A 355 -17.52 -8.83 20.37
CA ILE A 355 -16.22 -9.06 21.03
C ILE A 355 -15.08 -8.88 20.02
N PHE A 356 -15.23 -9.45 18.84
CA PHE A 356 -14.20 -9.38 17.79
C PHE A 356 -13.99 -7.93 17.31
N TYR A 357 -15.08 -7.16 17.17
CA TYR A 357 -15.00 -5.71 16.84
C TYR A 357 -14.30 -4.91 17.94
N ARG A 358 -14.66 -5.14 19.21
CA ARG A 358 -14.01 -4.43 20.33
C ARG A 358 -12.52 -4.73 20.40
N VAL A 359 -12.15 -6.01 20.30
CA VAL A 359 -10.74 -6.42 20.33
C VAL A 359 -10.00 -5.86 19.11
N GLY A 360 -10.56 -6.02 17.90
CA GLY A 360 -9.95 -5.52 16.67
C GLY A 360 -9.77 -3.99 16.69
N PHE A 361 -10.76 -3.25 17.16
CA PHE A 361 -10.68 -1.81 17.33
C PHE A 361 -9.55 -1.40 18.29
N LEU A 362 -9.44 -2.07 19.44
CA LEU A 362 -8.36 -1.82 20.41
C LEU A 362 -6.98 -2.11 19.81
N VAL A 363 -6.85 -3.21 19.05
CA VAL A 363 -5.59 -3.56 18.36
C VAL A 363 -5.23 -2.50 17.32
N VAL A 364 -6.18 -2.09 16.47
CA VAL A 364 -5.95 -1.06 15.44
C VAL A 364 -5.60 0.29 16.09
N MET A 365 -6.34 0.71 17.13
CA MET A 365 -6.06 1.97 17.85
C MET A 365 -4.71 1.93 18.58
N GLY A 366 -4.37 0.80 19.19
CA GLY A 366 -3.07 0.59 19.83
C GLY A 366 -1.91 0.65 18.82
N PHE A 367 -2.08 -0.02 17.68
CA PHE A 367 -1.11 0.01 16.59
C PHE A 367 -0.97 1.42 16.01
N MET A 368 -2.07 2.13 15.76
CA MET A 368 -2.05 3.51 15.28
C MET A 368 -1.34 4.44 16.28
N GLY A 369 -1.64 4.29 17.58
CA GLY A 369 -0.96 5.04 18.65
C GLY A 369 0.55 4.75 18.69
N PHE A 370 0.93 3.47 18.52
CA PHE A 370 2.34 3.06 18.46
C PHE A 370 3.05 3.68 17.24
N VAL A 371 2.44 3.62 16.06
CA VAL A 371 3.04 4.17 14.83
C VAL A 371 3.12 5.69 14.91
N LEU A 372 2.11 6.37 15.44
CA LEU A 372 2.11 7.82 15.65
C LEU A 372 3.19 8.25 16.65
N PHE A 373 3.34 7.52 17.76
CA PHE A 373 4.41 7.75 18.71
C PHE A 373 5.79 7.58 18.05
N ASN A 374 5.93 6.57 17.22
CA ASN A 374 7.15 6.30 16.47
C ASN A 374 7.50 7.43 15.49
N ASP A 375 6.50 7.93 14.76
CA ASP A 375 6.64 9.05 13.81
C ASP A 375 7.09 10.36 14.49
N LEU A 376 6.61 10.60 15.72
CA LEU A 376 6.81 11.89 16.41
C LEU A 376 8.05 11.90 17.30
N PHE A 377 8.43 10.77 17.91
CA PHE A 377 9.40 10.72 19.00
C PHE A 377 10.56 9.74 18.83
N ALA A 378 10.41 8.71 18.00
CA ALA A 378 11.40 7.64 17.90
C ALA A 378 12.14 7.58 16.57
N CYS A 379 11.58 8.16 15.53
CA CYS A 379 12.11 8.12 14.16
C CYS A 379 12.06 9.46 13.46
#